data_50f0caf59e1ab04c7b4db7babf9a2be1
#
_entry.id   50f0caf59e1ab04c7b4db7babf9a2be1
#
_cell.length_a   1.000
_cell.length_b   1.000
_cell.length_c   1.000
_cell.angle_alpha   90.00
_cell.angle_beta   90.00
_cell.angle_gamma   90.00
#
_symmetry.space_group_name_H-M   'P 1'
#
loop_
_entity.id
_entity.type
_entity.pdbx_description
1 polymer ?
#
loop_
_entity_poly.entity_id
_entity_poly.type
_entity_poly.pdbx_seq_one_letter_code
_entity_poly.pdbx_strand_id
1 'polypeptide(L)'
;MNIKIYILCYNHKTEEIANQSFGSYEWAKVINIKSTKILENIMYEEWLLNNIDDWKNCDYVGTLSWKSLKKIKLPDMDQLKKDLILTNPDFFAFLVGKQSLIKRTNLYHPLFGMIWTKLLKNIGYDEKFILSEKIIPFYSNYWICKSEIMLKYITFFNKCKKILDNDEELIRLMNMNSLYKGNLDHSDCLKIFDKPYYTYHPFIFERLPCFFVFINNLKIKYDIKSSLINI
;
A
#
# COMPACT_ATOMS: atom_id res chain seq x y z
N MET A 1 1.87 -20.74 12.92
CA MET A 1 1.47 -19.45 12.33
C MET A 1 1.73 -19.51 10.83
N ASN A 2 0.68 -19.35 10.04
CA ASN A 2 0.74 -19.33 8.57
C ASN A 2 0.73 -17.88 8.08
N ILE A 3 1.81 -17.45 7.41
CA ILE A 3 1.96 -16.11 6.85
C ILE A 3 2.11 -16.26 5.35
N LYS A 4 1.39 -15.46 4.58
CA LYS A 4 1.50 -15.42 3.13
C LYS A 4 1.71 -14.00 2.63
N ILE A 5 2.82 -13.77 1.92
CA ILE A 5 3.15 -12.46 1.37
C ILE A 5 3.26 -12.59 -0.15
N TYR A 6 2.46 -11.81 -0.86
CA TYR A 6 2.46 -11.78 -2.31
C TYR A 6 3.45 -10.77 -2.85
N ILE A 7 4.32 -11.23 -3.75
CA ILE A 7 5.30 -10.41 -4.44
C ILE A 7 4.77 -10.16 -5.85
N LEU A 8 4.17 -9.00 -6.08
CA LEU A 8 3.54 -8.71 -7.35
C LEU A 8 4.52 -8.19 -8.39
N CYS A 9 4.46 -8.81 -9.56
CA CYS A 9 5.28 -8.53 -10.73
C CYS A 9 4.40 -8.19 -11.92
N TYR A 10 4.90 -7.37 -12.83
CA TYR A 10 4.12 -6.84 -13.96
C TYR A 10 4.48 -7.47 -15.30
N ASN A 11 5.68 -8.02 -15.38
CA ASN A 11 6.25 -8.60 -16.60
C ASN A 11 7.33 -9.63 -16.23
N HIS A 12 7.84 -10.34 -17.23
CA HIS A 12 8.85 -11.38 -17.06
C HIS A 12 10.11 -10.89 -16.33
N LYS A 13 10.64 -9.71 -16.67
CA LYS A 13 11.85 -9.15 -16.04
C LYS A 13 11.66 -8.91 -14.53
N THR A 14 10.50 -8.37 -14.13
CA THR A 14 10.22 -8.14 -12.70
C THR A 14 9.96 -9.44 -11.96
N GLU A 15 9.41 -10.44 -12.63
CA GLU A 15 9.21 -11.80 -12.10
C GLU A 15 10.54 -12.52 -11.87
N GLU A 16 11.47 -12.45 -12.81
CA GLU A 16 12.82 -13.01 -12.64
C GLU A 16 13.54 -12.40 -11.42
N ILE A 17 13.52 -11.07 -11.29
CA ILE A 17 14.12 -10.38 -10.14
C ILE A 17 13.44 -10.80 -8.83
N ALA A 18 12.12 -10.93 -8.83
CA ALA A 18 11.38 -11.37 -7.65
C ALA A 18 11.71 -12.82 -7.28
N ASN A 19 11.78 -13.74 -8.25
CA ASN A 19 12.13 -15.13 -8.00
C ASN A 19 13.57 -15.26 -7.47
N GLN A 20 14.51 -14.50 -7.99
CA GLN A 20 15.88 -14.45 -7.46
C GLN A 20 15.94 -13.95 -6.02
N SER A 21 15.08 -12.98 -5.67
CA SER A 21 15.08 -12.33 -4.37
C SER A 21 14.24 -13.05 -3.32
N PHE A 22 13.15 -13.69 -3.73
CA PHE A 22 12.13 -14.23 -2.82
C PHE A 22 11.80 -15.71 -3.05
N GLY A 23 12.23 -16.31 -4.16
CA GLY A 23 11.82 -17.67 -4.54
C GLY A 23 12.23 -18.78 -3.57
N SER A 24 13.21 -18.53 -2.70
CA SER A 24 13.62 -19.48 -1.65
C SER A 24 12.78 -19.38 -0.37
N TYR A 25 11.90 -18.40 -0.25
CA TYR A 25 11.11 -18.19 0.96
C TYR A 25 9.73 -18.84 0.84
N GLU A 26 9.42 -19.81 1.70
CA GLU A 26 8.12 -20.51 1.73
C GLU A 26 6.92 -19.60 1.95
N TRP A 27 7.12 -18.47 2.66
CA TRP A 27 6.08 -17.49 2.94
C TRP A 27 5.82 -16.55 1.78
N ALA A 28 6.69 -16.49 0.78
CA ALA A 28 6.58 -15.60 -0.36
C ALA A 28 5.95 -16.31 -1.56
N LYS A 29 4.98 -15.66 -2.19
CA LYS A 29 4.37 -16.12 -3.43
C LYS A 29 4.57 -15.07 -4.51
N VAL A 30 5.45 -15.33 -5.47
CA VAL A 30 5.68 -14.46 -6.62
C VAL A 30 4.52 -14.62 -7.60
N ILE A 31 3.91 -13.49 -7.98
CA ILE A 31 2.74 -13.46 -8.86
C ILE A 31 3.00 -12.49 -10.01
N ASN A 32 2.95 -12.98 -11.24
CA ASN A 32 2.99 -12.15 -12.43
C ASN A 32 1.55 -11.87 -12.90
N ILE A 33 1.11 -10.62 -12.71
CA ILE A 33 -0.23 -10.18 -13.09
C ILE A 33 -0.34 -9.78 -14.56
N LYS A 34 0.77 -9.80 -15.31
CA LYS A 34 0.83 -9.49 -16.75
C LYS A 34 0.11 -8.18 -17.11
N SER A 35 0.19 -7.18 -16.23
CA SER A 35 -0.47 -5.90 -16.44
C SER A 35 0.52 -4.84 -16.91
N THR A 36 0.08 -4.01 -17.83
CA THR A 36 0.80 -2.81 -18.25
C THR A 36 0.48 -1.59 -17.40
N LYS A 37 -0.57 -1.65 -16.58
CA LYS A 37 -0.97 -0.58 -15.66
C LYS A 37 -0.40 -0.84 -14.27
N ILE A 38 0.52 0.01 -13.84
CA ILE A 38 1.27 -0.14 -12.57
C ILE A 38 0.63 0.71 -11.46
N LEU A 39 -0.67 0.68 -11.34
CA LEU A 39 -1.31 1.16 -10.13
C LEU A 39 -1.26 0.03 -9.10
N GLU A 40 -0.07 -0.14 -8.49
CA GLU A 40 0.26 -1.28 -7.62
C GLU A 40 -0.85 -1.58 -6.61
N ASN A 41 -1.46 -0.56 -6.04
CA ASN A 41 -2.47 -0.73 -5.00
C ASN A 41 -3.77 -1.34 -5.52
N ILE A 42 -4.25 -0.87 -6.68
CA ILE A 42 -5.46 -1.44 -7.31
C ILE A 42 -5.22 -2.91 -7.62
N MET A 43 -4.02 -3.23 -8.12
CA MET A 43 -3.66 -4.58 -8.51
C MET A 43 -3.56 -5.50 -7.29
N TYR A 44 -3.06 -4.99 -6.15
CA TYR A 44 -2.97 -5.75 -4.92
C TYR A 44 -4.36 -6.12 -4.39
N GLU A 45 -5.25 -5.14 -4.24
CA GLU A 45 -6.57 -5.39 -3.71
C GLU A 45 -7.44 -6.21 -4.68
N GLU A 46 -7.43 -5.90 -5.98
CA GLU A 46 -8.18 -6.69 -6.98
C GLU A 46 -7.67 -8.13 -7.01
N TRP A 47 -6.34 -8.34 -7.00
CA TRP A 47 -5.80 -9.68 -7.00
C TRP A 47 -6.14 -10.43 -5.71
N LEU A 48 -5.98 -9.80 -4.54
CA LEU A 48 -6.30 -10.40 -3.25
C LEU A 48 -7.79 -10.78 -3.17
N LEU A 49 -8.68 -9.92 -3.63
CA LEU A 49 -10.12 -10.21 -3.62
C LEU A 49 -10.48 -11.41 -4.51
N ASN A 50 -9.90 -11.48 -5.71
CA ASN A 50 -10.18 -12.56 -6.66
C ASN A 50 -9.55 -13.90 -6.25
N ASN A 51 -8.60 -13.90 -5.32
CA ASN A 51 -7.89 -15.08 -4.85
C ASN A 51 -8.07 -15.32 -3.33
N ILE A 52 -9.20 -14.93 -2.79
CA ILE A 52 -9.50 -14.99 -1.36
C ILE A 52 -9.33 -16.39 -0.76
N ASP A 53 -9.65 -17.44 -1.50
CA ASP A 53 -9.54 -18.82 -1.05
C ASP A 53 -8.08 -19.25 -0.82
N ASP A 54 -7.12 -18.58 -1.44
CA ASP A 54 -5.70 -18.87 -1.29
C ASP A 54 -5.12 -18.33 0.04
N TRP A 55 -5.75 -17.32 0.65
CA TRP A 55 -5.16 -16.65 1.82
C TRP A 55 -6.11 -16.46 3.02
N LYS A 56 -7.44 -16.60 2.86
CA LYS A 56 -8.42 -16.33 3.95
C LYS A 56 -8.18 -17.14 5.22
N ASN A 57 -7.54 -18.32 5.09
CA ASN A 57 -7.22 -19.20 6.21
C ASN A 57 -5.78 -19.01 6.75
N CYS A 58 -5.05 -18.01 6.26
CA CYS A 58 -3.76 -17.65 6.83
C CYS A 58 -3.97 -16.79 8.10
N ASP A 59 -3.00 -16.85 9.02
CA ASP A 59 -3.02 -15.97 10.19
C ASP A 59 -2.74 -14.52 9.77
N TYR A 60 -1.76 -14.33 8.87
CA TYR A 60 -1.40 -13.03 8.29
C TYR A 60 -1.25 -13.12 6.78
N VAL A 61 -1.66 -12.05 6.11
CA VAL A 61 -1.51 -11.88 4.66
C VAL A 61 -1.05 -10.46 4.36
N GLY A 62 -0.30 -10.29 3.27
CA GLY A 62 0.10 -8.97 2.80
C GLY A 62 0.81 -8.99 1.47
N THR A 63 1.42 -7.87 1.13
CA THR A 63 2.07 -7.66 -0.16
C THR A 63 3.42 -6.99 -0.01
N LEU A 64 4.32 -7.28 -0.95
CA LEU A 64 5.57 -6.57 -1.15
C LEU A 64 5.79 -6.35 -2.64
N SER A 65 6.51 -5.30 -2.98
CA SER A 65 6.96 -5.06 -4.34
C SER A 65 8.15 -5.97 -4.67
N TRP A 66 8.29 -6.38 -5.93
CA TRP A 66 9.44 -7.13 -6.44
C TRP A 66 10.82 -6.48 -6.13
N LYS A 67 10.84 -5.17 -5.88
CA LYS A 67 12.06 -4.41 -5.53
C LYS A 67 12.11 -3.97 -4.05
N SER A 68 11.28 -4.55 -3.19
CA SER A 68 11.18 -4.10 -1.78
C SER A 68 12.50 -4.22 -1.01
N LEU A 69 13.31 -5.25 -1.28
CA LEU A 69 14.63 -5.44 -0.64
C LEU A 69 15.64 -4.32 -0.91
N LYS A 70 15.38 -3.44 -1.90
CA LYS A 70 16.16 -2.21 -2.10
C LYS A 70 15.81 -1.10 -1.08
N LYS A 71 14.67 -1.22 -0.41
CA LYS A 71 14.14 -0.19 0.50
C LYS A 71 14.05 -0.65 1.95
N ILE A 72 13.86 -1.95 2.17
CA ILE A 72 13.72 -2.54 3.49
C ILE A 72 14.62 -3.75 3.63
N LYS A 73 15.08 -3.98 4.86
CA LYS A 73 15.64 -5.26 5.27
C LYS A 73 14.51 -6.06 5.91
N LEU A 74 14.13 -7.18 5.29
CA LEU A 74 13.13 -8.04 5.91
C LEU A 74 13.68 -8.65 7.20
N PRO A 75 12.87 -8.73 8.25
CA PRO A 75 13.26 -9.47 9.45
C PRO A 75 13.43 -10.96 9.11
N ASP A 76 14.20 -11.65 9.91
CA ASP A 76 14.18 -13.10 9.93
C ASP A 76 12.74 -13.58 10.20
N MET A 77 12.27 -14.57 9.42
CA MET A 77 10.87 -14.99 9.51
C MET A 77 10.52 -15.69 10.80
N ASP A 78 11.46 -16.40 11.42
CA ASP A 78 11.20 -17.00 12.73
C ASP A 78 11.10 -15.93 13.80
N GLN A 79 11.94 -14.88 13.69
CA GLN A 79 11.81 -13.72 14.57
C GLN A 79 10.51 -12.96 14.33
N LEU A 80 10.11 -12.75 13.06
CA LEU A 80 8.82 -12.12 12.75
C LEU A 80 7.65 -12.91 13.32
N LYS A 81 7.64 -14.25 13.14
CA LYS A 81 6.60 -15.12 13.73
C LYS A 81 6.55 -15.00 15.25
N LYS A 82 7.70 -15.02 15.94
CA LYS A 82 7.77 -14.82 17.39
C LYS A 82 7.21 -13.47 17.82
N ASP A 83 7.57 -12.41 17.11
CA ASP A 83 7.09 -11.05 17.39
C ASP A 83 5.58 -10.94 17.16
N LEU A 84 5.04 -11.54 16.10
CA LEU A 84 3.62 -11.56 15.81
C LEU A 84 2.83 -12.36 16.87
N ILE A 85 3.36 -13.49 17.31
CA ILE A 85 2.74 -14.29 18.40
C ILE A 85 2.72 -13.49 19.70
N LEU A 86 3.85 -12.90 20.08
CA LEU A 86 4.01 -12.18 21.34
C LEU A 86 3.16 -10.91 21.39
N THR A 87 3.14 -10.15 20.30
CA THR A 87 2.49 -8.84 20.27
C THR A 87 1.07 -8.88 19.72
N ASN A 88 0.71 -9.93 18.99
CA ASN A 88 -0.59 -10.14 18.32
C ASN A 88 -1.15 -8.84 17.68
N PRO A 89 -0.42 -8.18 16.76
CA PRO A 89 -0.88 -6.96 16.13
C PRO A 89 -1.93 -7.26 15.06
N ASP A 90 -2.79 -6.30 14.77
CA ASP A 90 -3.70 -6.39 13.63
C ASP A 90 -2.99 -6.08 12.31
N PHE A 91 -2.01 -5.16 12.37
CA PHE A 91 -1.12 -4.77 11.26
C PHE A 91 0.35 -4.82 11.68
N PHE A 92 1.21 -5.25 10.76
CA PHE A 92 2.65 -5.12 10.87
C PHE A 92 3.18 -4.37 9.63
N ALA A 93 3.81 -3.21 9.85
CA ALA A 93 4.36 -2.38 8.78
C ALA A 93 5.89 -2.49 8.74
N PHE A 94 6.45 -2.76 7.56
CA PHE A 94 7.90 -2.86 7.33
C PHE A 94 8.57 -1.50 7.07
N LEU A 95 7.80 -0.46 6.75
CA LEU A 95 8.32 0.86 6.42
C LEU A 95 7.42 1.96 6.98
N VAL A 96 7.88 2.64 8.02
CA VAL A 96 7.12 3.67 8.74
C VAL A 96 7.82 5.02 8.66
N GLY A 97 7.05 6.07 8.42
CA GLY A 97 7.53 7.45 8.43
C GLY A 97 7.49 8.09 9.81
N LYS A 98 8.33 9.10 10.01
CA LYS A 98 8.45 9.84 11.28
C LYS A 98 7.61 11.12 11.36
N GLN A 99 7.11 11.59 10.22
CA GLN A 99 6.38 12.86 10.12
C GLN A 99 4.87 12.62 9.96
N SER A 100 4.06 13.66 10.18
CA SER A 100 2.64 13.62 9.89
C SER A 100 2.36 13.20 8.43
N LEU A 101 1.42 12.26 8.24
CA LEU A 101 1.02 11.75 6.93
C LEU A 101 0.71 12.88 5.95
N ILE A 102 -0.16 13.80 6.36
CA ILE A 102 -0.66 14.89 5.49
C ILE A 102 0.46 15.90 5.20
N LYS A 103 1.15 16.40 6.24
CA LYS A 103 2.21 17.41 6.07
C LYS A 103 3.30 16.92 5.13
N ARG A 104 3.78 15.69 5.35
CA ARG A 104 4.81 15.12 4.50
C ARG A 104 4.34 14.87 3.09
N THR A 105 3.15 14.27 2.92
CA THR A 105 2.66 13.95 1.58
C THR A 105 2.39 15.22 0.77
N ASN A 106 1.84 16.28 1.38
CA ASN A 106 1.64 17.57 0.72
C ASN A 106 2.94 18.25 0.26
N LEU A 107 4.04 18.04 0.98
CA LEU A 107 5.34 18.58 0.59
C LEU A 107 5.79 18.08 -0.80
N TYR A 108 5.50 16.83 -1.11
CA TYR A 108 5.87 16.19 -2.37
C TYR A 108 4.73 16.16 -3.40
N HIS A 109 3.48 16.28 -2.95
CA HIS A 109 2.26 16.16 -3.75
C HIS A 109 1.25 17.23 -3.31
N PRO A 110 1.36 18.48 -3.79
CA PRO A 110 0.68 19.65 -3.21
C PRO A 110 -0.85 19.56 -3.09
N LEU A 111 -1.52 18.81 -3.98
CA LEU A 111 -2.99 18.65 -3.94
C LEU A 111 -3.44 17.45 -3.10
N PHE A 112 -2.50 16.68 -2.54
CA PHE A 112 -2.83 15.46 -1.80
C PHE A 112 -3.85 15.73 -0.68
N GLY A 113 -3.61 16.73 0.17
CA GLY A 113 -4.49 17.03 1.29
C GLY A 113 -5.91 17.40 0.86
N MET A 114 -6.06 18.11 -0.26
CA MET A 114 -7.37 18.46 -0.81
C MET A 114 -8.12 17.22 -1.31
N ILE A 115 -7.46 16.37 -2.13
CA ILE A 115 -8.04 15.13 -2.63
C ILE A 115 -8.40 14.20 -1.47
N TRP A 116 -7.49 14.04 -0.52
CA TRP A 116 -7.64 13.23 0.67
C TRP A 116 -8.84 13.65 1.51
N THR A 117 -8.93 14.93 1.81
CA THR A 117 -10.03 15.50 2.60
C THR A 117 -11.37 15.32 1.91
N LYS A 118 -11.45 15.65 0.61
CA LYS A 118 -12.69 15.49 -0.16
C LYS A 118 -13.13 14.03 -0.23
N LEU A 119 -12.21 13.11 -0.55
CA LEU A 119 -12.49 11.67 -0.60
C LEU A 119 -13.10 11.17 0.73
N LEU A 120 -12.41 11.47 1.83
CA LEU A 120 -12.79 10.91 3.12
C LEU A 120 -14.05 11.56 3.71
N LYS A 121 -14.29 12.86 3.42
CA LYS A 121 -15.58 13.49 3.71
C LYS A 121 -16.74 12.86 2.94
N ASN A 122 -16.54 12.54 1.67
CA ASN A 122 -17.56 11.84 0.85
C ASN A 122 -17.86 10.43 1.34
N ILE A 123 -16.94 9.81 2.07
CA ILE A 123 -17.18 8.51 2.76
C ILE A 123 -17.95 8.70 4.07
N GLY A 124 -17.97 9.91 4.63
CA GLY A 124 -18.69 10.26 5.85
C GLY A 124 -17.80 10.46 7.09
N TYR A 125 -16.49 10.70 6.91
CA TYR A 125 -15.61 10.99 8.04
C TYR A 125 -15.49 12.48 8.33
N ASP A 126 -15.46 12.84 9.63
CA ASP A 126 -15.21 14.20 10.08
C ASP A 126 -13.77 14.63 9.81
N GLU A 127 -13.59 15.92 9.53
CA GLU A 127 -12.30 16.52 9.23
C GLU A 127 -11.27 16.34 10.35
N LYS A 128 -11.71 16.35 11.62
CA LYS A 128 -10.84 16.10 12.78
C LYS A 128 -10.14 14.73 12.76
N PHE A 129 -10.78 13.70 12.16
CA PHE A 129 -10.16 12.40 11.95
C PHE A 129 -9.28 12.40 10.72
N ILE A 130 -9.74 13.01 9.63
CA ILE A 130 -9.05 13.06 8.35
C ILE A 130 -7.68 13.74 8.46
N LEU A 131 -7.60 14.84 9.23
CA LEU A 131 -6.38 15.65 9.42
C LEU A 131 -5.61 15.29 10.69
N SER A 132 -5.95 14.21 11.36
CA SER A 132 -5.31 13.82 12.61
C SER A 132 -3.81 13.55 12.44
N GLU A 133 -3.00 14.19 13.28
CA GLU A 133 -1.55 13.91 13.37
C GLU A 133 -1.23 12.56 14.01
N LYS A 134 -2.24 11.87 14.57
CA LYS A 134 -2.10 10.52 15.15
C LYS A 134 -2.09 9.42 14.09
N ILE A 135 -2.35 9.73 12.82
CA ILE A 135 -2.27 8.75 11.73
C ILE A 135 -0.80 8.39 11.54
N ILE A 136 -0.45 7.14 11.83
CA ILE A 136 0.90 6.62 11.64
C ILE A 136 1.12 6.39 10.14
N PRO A 137 2.05 7.11 9.49
CA PRO A 137 2.32 6.92 8.08
C PRO A 137 3.19 5.68 7.85
N PHE A 138 2.73 4.75 7.05
CA PHE A 138 3.55 3.69 6.48
C PHE A 138 3.39 3.68 4.97
N TYR A 139 4.43 3.27 4.26
CA TYR A 139 4.57 3.56 2.83
C TYR A 139 4.81 2.31 1.99
N SER A 140 4.60 2.46 0.69
CA SER A 140 4.97 1.52 -0.37
C SER A 140 4.22 0.18 -0.32
N ASN A 141 3.09 0.11 0.40
CA ASN A 141 2.33 -1.14 0.61
C ASN A 141 3.17 -2.27 1.24
N TYR A 142 4.20 -1.91 2.02
CA TYR A 142 5.05 -2.89 2.69
C TYR A 142 4.50 -3.18 4.09
N TRP A 143 3.44 -3.96 4.13
CA TRP A 143 2.75 -4.34 5.35
C TRP A 143 2.05 -5.71 5.21
N ILE A 144 1.80 -6.32 6.34
CA ILE A 144 0.94 -7.50 6.48
C ILE A 144 -0.09 -7.24 7.56
N CYS A 145 -1.23 -7.89 7.48
CA CYS A 145 -2.26 -7.84 8.51
C CYS A 145 -2.93 -9.20 8.70
N LYS A 146 -3.69 -9.36 9.76
CA LYS A 146 -4.54 -10.54 9.94
C LYS A 146 -5.49 -10.70 8.75
N SER A 147 -5.75 -11.92 8.32
CA SER A 147 -6.58 -12.17 7.13
C SER A 147 -8.00 -11.61 7.27
N GLU A 148 -8.60 -11.68 8.46
CA GLU A 148 -9.90 -11.07 8.75
C GLU A 148 -9.88 -9.52 8.63
N ILE A 149 -8.75 -8.90 8.95
CA ILE A 149 -8.54 -7.46 8.81
C ILE A 149 -8.34 -7.09 7.34
N MET A 150 -7.67 -7.93 6.56
CA MET A 150 -7.53 -7.73 5.11
C MET A 150 -8.88 -7.66 4.41
N LEU A 151 -9.83 -8.53 4.76
CA LEU A 151 -11.19 -8.49 4.22
C LEU A 151 -11.89 -7.16 4.48
N LYS A 152 -11.78 -6.66 5.73
CA LYS A 152 -12.34 -5.36 6.12
C LYS A 152 -11.67 -4.21 5.36
N TYR A 153 -10.34 -4.29 5.19
CA TYR A 153 -9.59 -3.27 4.44
C TYR A 153 -9.99 -3.24 2.96
N ILE A 154 -10.10 -4.39 2.30
CA ILE A 154 -10.54 -4.48 0.90
C ILE A 154 -11.94 -3.84 0.73
N THR A 155 -12.84 -4.09 1.67
CA THR A 155 -14.18 -3.47 1.66
C THR A 155 -14.11 -1.94 1.76
N PHE A 156 -13.27 -1.43 2.68
CA PHE A 156 -13.02 0.00 2.83
C PHE A 156 -12.38 0.59 1.56
N PHE A 157 -11.35 -0.06 1.01
CA PHE A 157 -10.67 0.35 -0.22
C PHE A 157 -11.66 0.46 -1.39
N ASN A 158 -12.50 -0.56 -1.59
CA ASN A 158 -13.50 -0.56 -2.67
C ASN A 158 -14.53 0.57 -2.50
N LYS A 159 -14.90 0.92 -1.26
CA LYS A 159 -15.75 2.09 -0.99
C LYS A 159 -15.04 3.39 -1.40
N CYS A 160 -13.75 3.55 -1.06
CA CYS A 160 -12.95 4.70 -1.48
C CYS A 160 -12.84 4.77 -3.01
N LYS A 161 -12.49 3.65 -3.64
CA LYS A 161 -12.34 3.55 -5.10
C LYS A 161 -13.62 3.92 -5.82
N LYS A 162 -14.77 3.42 -5.37
CA LYS A 162 -16.07 3.75 -5.96
C LYS A 162 -16.35 5.27 -5.95
N ILE A 163 -15.97 5.98 -4.89
CA ILE A 163 -16.13 7.44 -4.83
C ILE A 163 -15.15 8.14 -5.77
N LEU A 164 -13.89 7.71 -5.80
CA LEU A 164 -12.88 8.27 -6.69
C LEU A 164 -13.24 8.09 -8.18
N ASP A 165 -13.92 7.00 -8.52
CA ASP A 165 -14.32 6.67 -9.89
C ASP A 165 -15.63 7.38 -10.32
N ASN A 166 -16.42 7.96 -9.40
CA ASN A 166 -17.75 8.52 -9.70
C ASN A 166 -17.91 10.02 -9.33
N ASP A 167 -17.01 10.62 -8.55
CA ASP A 167 -17.03 12.05 -8.26
C ASP A 167 -16.21 12.80 -9.33
N GLU A 168 -16.87 13.61 -10.16
CA GLU A 168 -16.24 14.31 -11.29
C GLU A 168 -15.07 15.20 -10.88
N GLU A 169 -15.16 15.87 -9.73
CA GLU A 169 -14.07 16.70 -9.24
C GLU A 169 -12.89 15.84 -8.76
N LEU A 170 -13.16 14.74 -8.06
CA LEU A 170 -12.10 13.81 -7.65
C LEU A 170 -11.44 13.16 -8.87
N ILE A 171 -12.20 12.74 -9.89
CA ILE A 171 -11.65 12.23 -11.15
C ILE A 171 -10.68 13.25 -11.76
N ARG A 172 -11.12 14.53 -11.86
CA ARG A 172 -10.27 15.60 -12.39
C ARG A 172 -8.99 15.78 -11.57
N LEU A 173 -9.10 15.87 -10.24
CA LEU A 173 -7.99 16.07 -9.33
C LEU A 173 -7.01 14.88 -9.33
N MET A 174 -7.52 13.66 -9.31
CA MET A 174 -6.72 12.45 -9.34
C MET A 174 -5.87 12.35 -10.61
N ASN A 175 -6.34 12.89 -11.74
CA ASN A 175 -5.64 12.90 -13.01
C ASN A 175 -4.68 14.08 -13.21
N MET A 176 -4.55 14.99 -12.23
CA MET A 176 -3.57 16.09 -12.29
C MET A 176 -2.14 15.59 -12.06
N ASN A 177 -1.17 16.41 -12.48
CA ASN A 177 0.25 16.15 -12.23
C ASN A 177 0.56 16.24 -10.73
N SER A 178 1.00 15.13 -10.15
CA SER A 178 1.37 15.04 -8.74
C SER A 178 2.71 15.69 -8.40
N LEU A 179 3.43 16.19 -9.40
CA LEU A 179 4.78 16.76 -9.32
C LEU A 179 5.85 15.78 -8.77
N TYR A 180 5.53 14.50 -8.74
CA TYR A 180 6.48 13.48 -8.27
C TYR A 180 7.62 13.30 -9.28
N LYS A 181 8.84 13.47 -8.80
CA LYS A 181 10.07 13.22 -9.55
C LYS A 181 10.49 11.75 -9.40
N GLY A 182 9.71 10.87 -10.00
CA GLY A 182 10.02 9.43 -10.00
C GLY A 182 10.99 9.03 -11.10
N ASN A 183 11.23 7.71 -11.23
CA ASN A 183 12.17 7.14 -12.18
C ASN A 183 11.55 6.81 -13.56
N LEU A 184 10.25 7.04 -13.74
CA LEU A 184 9.59 6.83 -15.02
C LEU A 184 9.77 8.08 -15.90
N ASP A 185 10.11 7.87 -17.16
CA ASP A 185 10.11 8.93 -18.15
C ASP A 185 8.68 9.24 -18.65
N HIS A 186 8.56 10.23 -19.54
CA HIS A 186 7.27 10.63 -20.11
C HIS A 186 6.58 9.48 -20.86
N SER A 187 7.34 8.64 -21.57
CA SER A 187 6.79 7.54 -22.35
C SER A 187 6.26 6.42 -21.47
N ASP A 188 6.95 6.13 -20.37
CA ASP A 188 6.51 5.17 -19.38
C ASP A 188 5.27 5.66 -18.62
N CYS A 189 5.25 6.95 -18.26
CA CYS A 189 4.08 7.56 -17.65
C CYS A 189 2.85 7.50 -18.57
N LEU A 190 3.00 7.77 -19.87
CA LEU A 190 1.92 7.64 -20.85
C LEU A 190 1.35 6.23 -20.91
N LYS A 191 2.19 5.20 -20.89
CA LYS A 191 1.74 3.79 -20.92
C LYS A 191 0.95 3.40 -19.67
N ILE A 192 1.32 3.95 -18.51
CA ILE A 192 0.80 3.55 -17.20
C ILE A 192 -0.42 4.38 -16.79
N PHE A 193 -0.31 5.69 -16.95
CA PHE A 193 -1.29 6.66 -16.44
C PHE A 193 -2.12 7.33 -17.54
N ASP A 194 -1.81 7.04 -18.80
CA ASP A 194 -2.36 7.78 -19.95
C ASP A 194 -2.10 9.31 -19.84
N LYS A 195 -1.00 9.67 -19.19
CA LYS A 195 -0.52 11.03 -18.94
C LYS A 195 1.00 11.06 -18.99
N PRO A 196 1.64 12.16 -19.42
CA PRO A 196 3.10 12.27 -19.46
C PRO A 196 3.74 12.49 -18.07
N TYR A 197 3.00 12.24 -16.99
CA TYR A 197 3.41 12.47 -15.61
C TYR A 197 2.70 11.50 -14.65
N TYR A 198 3.20 11.41 -13.43
CA TYR A 198 2.54 10.68 -12.36
C TYR A 198 1.26 11.40 -11.91
N THR A 199 0.16 10.69 -11.92
CA THR A 199 -1.12 11.13 -11.35
C THR A 199 -1.16 10.93 -9.84
N TYR A 200 -2.24 11.33 -9.17
CA TYR A 200 -2.38 11.18 -7.72
C TYR A 200 -2.77 9.78 -7.26
N HIS A 201 -3.21 8.89 -8.15
CA HIS A 201 -3.70 7.55 -7.79
C HIS A 201 -2.74 6.75 -6.90
N PRO A 202 -1.45 6.56 -7.23
CA PRO A 202 -0.55 5.78 -6.39
C PRO A 202 -0.44 6.36 -4.98
N PHE A 203 -0.42 7.67 -4.86
CA PHE A 203 -0.19 8.35 -3.58
C PHE A 203 -1.40 8.34 -2.67
N ILE A 204 -2.61 8.43 -3.22
CA ILE A 204 -3.84 8.30 -2.45
C ILE A 204 -4.00 6.86 -1.96
N PHE A 205 -3.94 5.89 -2.87
CA PHE A 205 -4.15 4.48 -2.52
C PHE A 205 -3.13 3.96 -1.51
N GLU A 206 -1.85 4.31 -1.66
CA GLU A 206 -0.78 3.91 -0.74
C GLU A 206 -0.98 4.43 0.70
N ARG A 207 -1.81 5.45 0.92
CA ARG A 207 -2.09 6.03 2.25
C ARG A 207 -3.40 5.55 2.86
N LEU A 208 -4.29 4.95 2.08
CA LEU A 208 -5.56 4.43 2.61
C LEU A 208 -5.37 3.43 3.77
N PRO A 209 -4.39 2.51 3.75
CA PRO A 209 -4.18 1.60 4.88
C PRO A 209 -3.86 2.34 6.19
N CYS A 210 -3.11 3.46 6.12
CA CYS A 210 -2.77 4.27 7.31
C CYS A 210 -4.03 4.83 7.98
N PHE A 211 -4.94 5.37 7.17
CA PHE A 211 -6.22 5.89 7.66
C PHE A 211 -7.12 4.78 8.19
N PHE A 212 -7.21 3.66 7.46
CA PHE A 212 -8.00 2.52 7.88
C PHE A 212 -7.57 1.98 9.24
N VAL A 213 -6.27 1.85 9.48
CA VAL A 213 -5.70 1.44 10.77
C VAL A 213 -6.12 2.42 11.87
N PHE A 214 -6.00 3.72 11.61
CA PHE A 214 -6.32 4.76 12.58
C PHE A 214 -7.80 4.80 12.95
N ILE A 215 -8.72 4.81 11.97
CA ILE A 215 -10.16 4.94 12.24
C ILE A 215 -10.77 3.71 12.91
N ASN A 216 -10.17 2.54 12.70
CA ASN A 216 -10.62 1.29 13.34
C ASN A 216 -9.85 1.00 14.64
N ASN A 217 -8.99 1.91 15.11
CA ASN A 217 -8.18 1.75 16.31
C ASN A 217 -7.43 0.40 16.33
N LEU A 218 -6.88 0.00 15.19
CA LEU A 218 -6.20 -1.28 15.04
C LEU A 218 -4.81 -1.24 15.68
N LYS A 219 -4.43 -2.37 16.28
CA LYS A 219 -3.11 -2.52 16.89
C LYS A 219 -2.06 -2.68 15.79
N ILE A 220 -1.21 -1.67 15.63
CA ILE A 220 -0.09 -1.70 14.68
C ILE A 220 1.23 -1.99 15.39
N LYS A 221 2.03 -2.88 14.80
CA LYS A 221 3.45 -3.09 15.14
C LYS A 221 4.28 -2.72 13.91
N TYR A 222 5.45 -2.20 14.12
CA TYR A 222 6.40 -1.88 13.05
C TYR A 222 7.83 -2.12 13.51
N ASP A 223 8.70 -2.46 12.55
CA ASP A 223 10.12 -2.61 12.78
C ASP A 223 10.86 -1.36 12.30
N ILE A 224 11.29 -0.53 13.26
CA ILE A 224 12.04 0.71 12.98
C ILE A 224 13.40 0.39 12.33
N LYS A 225 13.96 -0.80 12.61
CA LYS A 225 15.27 -1.22 12.09
C LYS A 225 15.22 -1.68 10.63
N SER A 226 14.03 -1.99 10.11
CA SER A 226 13.86 -2.48 8.74
C SER A 226 14.00 -1.40 7.67
N SER A 227 13.89 -0.12 8.03
CA SER A 227 14.00 0.98 7.07
C SER A 227 15.46 1.21 6.65
N LEU A 228 15.78 0.93 5.40
CA LEU A 228 17.08 1.27 4.76
C LEU A 228 17.13 2.72 4.25
N ILE A 229 16.03 3.44 4.35
CA ILE A 229 15.88 4.80 3.87
C ILE A 229 15.59 5.71 5.06
N ASN A 230 16.40 6.74 5.25
CA ASN A 230 16.06 7.85 6.16
C ASN A 230 14.91 8.64 5.52
N ILE A 231 13.68 8.22 5.84
CA ILE A 231 12.45 8.83 5.35
C ILE A 231 12.01 9.95 6.30
#